data_56afacf3c6245b864193c817a5f989c3
#
_entry.id   56afacf3c6245b864193c817a5f989c3
#
_cell.length_a   1.000
_cell.length_b   1.000
_cell.length_c   1.000
_cell.angle_alpha   90.00
_cell.angle_beta   90.00
_cell.angle_gamma   90.00
#
_symmetry.space_group_name_H-M   'P 1'
#
loop_
_entity.id
_entity.type
_entity.pdbx_description
1 polymer ?
#
loop_
_entity_poly.entity_id
_entity_poly.type
_entity_poly.pdbx_seq_one_letter_code
_entity_poly.pdbx_strand_id
1 'polypeptide(L)'
;MNTYAPPFKLTNTMLDLVASISEKVGRITTGKNLESKPHLRKNNRVKSIYSSLKIEANSLTIGQVRDVIDGKLVLGEQKEIQEVKNAYKAYEKINEIDPYDIEELKHIHGIMTKYLIDESGCFRHGEEGVFNGEECIFMAPPARLVPHLMEELFDWMEREKEEVHPLILSCVFHYEFVFIHPFADGNGRMARL
;
A
#
# COMPACT_ATOMS: atom_id res chain seq x y z
N MET A 1 14.61 7.40 -27.25
CA MET A 1 14.64 6.31 -26.27
C MET A 1 13.20 5.97 -25.98
N ASN A 2 12.80 4.69 -26.02
CA ASN A 2 11.43 4.33 -25.59
C ASN A 2 11.36 4.53 -24.08
N THR A 3 10.57 5.50 -23.65
CA THR A 3 10.33 5.75 -22.24
C THR A 3 9.32 4.73 -21.75
N TYR A 4 9.61 4.06 -20.64
CA TYR A 4 8.69 3.08 -20.04
C TYR A 4 7.32 3.69 -19.78
N ALA A 5 6.29 2.93 -20.08
CA ALA A 5 4.90 3.21 -19.72
C ALA A 5 4.17 1.88 -19.50
N PRO A 6 3.46 1.72 -18.37
CA PRO A 6 2.63 0.54 -18.12
C PRO A 6 1.58 0.35 -19.21
N PRO A 7 1.30 -0.91 -19.61
CA PRO A 7 0.35 -1.19 -20.69
C PRO A 7 -1.11 -1.15 -20.20
N PHE A 8 -1.70 0.04 -20.09
CA PHE A 8 -3.12 0.18 -19.76
C PHE A 8 -3.88 0.97 -20.82
N LYS A 9 -5.19 0.81 -20.85
CA LYS A 9 -6.10 1.55 -21.75
C LYS A 9 -7.27 2.10 -20.94
N LEU A 10 -7.57 3.37 -21.14
CA LEU A 10 -8.77 3.99 -20.58
C LEU A 10 -10.02 3.39 -21.24
N THR A 11 -10.97 3.00 -20.41
CA THR A 11 -12.26 2.47 -20.84
C THR A 11 -13.40 3.39 -20.39
N ASN A 12 -14.55 3.33 -21.06
CA ASN A 12 -15.75 4.05 -20.63
C ASN A 12 -16.15 3.68 -19.19
N THR A 13 -16.02 2.40 -18.83
CA THR A 13 -16.29 1.94 -17.44
C THR A 13 -15.39 2.63 -16.41
N MET A 14 -14.09 2.81 -16.71
CA MET A 14 -13.20 3.53 -15.82
C MET A 14 -13.61 5.00 -15.67
N LEU A 15 -14.00 5.66 -16.76
CA LEU A 15 -14.48 7.05 -16.73
C LEU A 15 -15.75 7.18 -15.89
N ASP A 16 -16.73 6.26 -16.06
CA ASP A 16 -17.95 6.24 -15.27
C ASP A 16 -17.68 6.04 -13.78
N LEU A 17 -16.76 5.15 -13.43
CA LEU A 17 -16.33 4.92 -12.04
C LEU A 17 -15.65 6.14 -11.45
N VAL A 18 -14.73 6.76 -12.18
CA VAL A 18 -14.05 8.00 -11.75
C VAL A 18 -15.06 9.10 -11.49
N ALA A 19 -16.01 9.33 -12.42
CA ALA A 19 -17.06 10.32 -12.27
C ALA A 19 -17.94 10.04 -11.02
N SER A 20 -18.37 8.79 -10.85
CA SER A 20 -19.19 8.37 -9.69
C SER A 20 -18.47 8.54 -8.36
N ILE A 21 -17.17 8.19 -8.29
CA ILE A 21 -16.35 8.37 -7.08
C ILE A 21 -16.16 9.86 -6.78
N SER A 22 -15.79 10.65 -7.79
CA SER A 22 -15.57 12.10 -7.64
C SER A 22 -16.82 12.84 -7.16
N GLU A 23 -18.00 12.47 -7.69
CA GLU A 23 -19.27 13.00 -7.21
C GLU A 23 -19.53 12.67 -5.73
N LYS A 24 -19.31 11.42 -5.32
CA LYS A 24 -19.49 10.99 -3.92
C LYS A 24 -18.52 11.71 -2.98
N VAL A 25 -17.25 11.84 -3.38
CA VAL A 25 -16.24 12.58 -2.61
C VAL A 25 -16.65 14.05 -2.49
N GLY A 26 -17.07 14.69 -3.60
CA GLY A 26 -17.56 16.07 -3.59
C GLY A 26 -18.74 16.28 -2.62
N ARG A 27 -19.71 15.37 -2.60
CA ARG A 27 -20.84 15.41 -1.65
C ARG A 27 -20.40 15.29 -0.19
N ILE A 28 -19.39 14.47 0.10
CA ILE A 28 -18.86 14.28 1.45
C ILE A 28 -18.09 15.53 1.90
N THR A 29 -17.27 16.11 1.03
CA THR A 29 -16.44 17.29 1.35
C THR A 29 -17.26 18.57 1.51
N THR A 30 -18.30 18.75 0.68
CA THR A 30 -19.20 19.94 0.77
C THR A 30 -20.21 19.83 1.89
N GLY A 31 -20.57 18.63 2.33
CA GLY A 31 -21.66 18.38 3.26
C GLY A 31 -21.34 18.55 4.74
N LYS A 32 -20.12 18.40 5.21
CA LYS A 32 -19.69 18.56 6.63
C LYS A 32 -18.19 18.50 6.75
N ASN A 33 -17.59 19.37 7.55
CA ASN A 33 -16.20 19.34 7.97
C ASN A 33 -15.78 17.95 8.50
N LEU A 34 -15.28 17.08 7.62
CA LEU A 34 -14.71 15.78 8.01
C LEU A 34 -13.48 15.96 8.93
N GLU A 35 -12.80 17.10 8.80
CA GLU A 35 -11.69 17.50 9.67
C GLU A 35 -12.12 17.67 11.14
N SER A 36 -13.36 17.99 11.40
CA SER A 36 -13.90 18.19 12.75
C SER A 36 -14.30 16.88 13.46
N LYS A 37 -14.07 15.69 12.86
CA LYS A 37 -14.47 14.40 13.44
C LYS A 37 -13.30 13.44 13.65
N PRO A 38 -12.41 13.68 14.63
CA PRO A 38 -11.24 12.86 14.90
C PRO A 38 -11.59 11.38 15.18
N HIS A 39 -12.72 11.11 15.84
CA HIS A 39 -13.19 9.75 16.10
C HIS A 39 -13.52 8.98 14.82
N LEU A 40 -14.08 9.65 13.81
CA LEU A 40 -14.40 9.01 12.54
C LEU A 40 -13.13 8.64 11.77
N ARG A 41 -12.14 9.55 11.73
CA ARG A 41 -10.82 9.26 11.13
C ARG A 41 -10.12 8.11 11.82
N LYS A 42 -10.08 8.11 13.16
CA LYS A 42 -9.48 7.00 13.93
C LYS A 42 -10.17 5.67 13.63
N ASN A 43 -11.51 5.63 13.63
CA ASN A 43 -12.26 4.41 13.32
C ASN A 43 -12.01 3.91 11.89
N ASN A 44 -11.94 4.80 10.91
CA ASN A 44 -11.63 4.42 9.53
C ASN A 44 -10.22 3.88 9.41
N ARG A 45 -9.23 4.51 10.05
CA ARG A 45 -7.84 4.02 10.09
C ARG A 45 -7.76 2.63 10.72
N VAL A 46 -8.43 2.38 11.85
CA VAL A 46 -8.50 1.05 12.47
C VAL A 46 -9.09 0.02 11.50
N LYS A 47 -10.16 0.35 10.77
CA LYS A 47 -10.76 -0.54 9.77
C LYS A 47 -9.81 -0.81 8.61
N SER A 48 -9.12 0.20 8.08
CA SER A 48 -8.16 0.03 6.98
C SER A 48 -7.01 -0.87 7.39
N ILE A 49 -6.41 -0.63 8.55
CA ILE A 49 -5.33 -1.46 9.11
C ILE A 49 -5.81 -2.90 9.30
N TYR A 50 -6.95 -3.10 10.00
CA TYR A 50 -7.52 -4.43 10.21
C TYR A 50 -7.74 -5.16 8.89
N SER A 51 -8.37 -4.52 7.89
CA SER A 51 -8.67 -5.15 6.60
C SER A 51 -7.41 -5.51 5.82
N SER A 52 -6.42 -4.61 5.82
CA SER A 52 -5.14 -4.86 5.15
C SER A 52 -4.36 -6.02 5.79
N LEU A 53 -4.29 -6.07 7.13
CA LEU A 53 -3.62 -7.15 7.85
C LEU A 53 -4.39 -8.47 7.75
N LYS A 54 -5.73 -8.43 7.69
CA LYS A 54 -6.57 -9.63 7.54
C LYS A 54 -6.34 -10.33 6.21
N ILE A 55 -6.06 -9.58 5.13
CA ILE A 55 -5.67 -10.15 3.83
C ILE A 55 -4.37 -10.94 3.96
N GLU A 56 -3.43 -10.49 4.80
CA GLU A 56 -2.15 -11.15 5.09
C GLU A 56 -2.27 -12.21 6.22
N ALA A 57 -3.47 -12.73 6.46
CA ALA A 57 -3.77 -13.78 7.44
C ALA A 57 -3.53 -13.42 8.92
N ASN A 58 -3.35 -12.13 9.28
CA ASN A 58 -3.33 -11.73 10.69
C ASN A 58 -4.64 -12.13 11.38
N SER A 59 -4.56 -12.82 12.50
CA SER A 59 -5.69 -13.46 13.17
C SER A 59 -6.44 -12.55 14.15
N LEU A 60 -5.85 -11.40 14.52
CA LEU A 60 -6.44 -10.47 15.49
C LEU A 60 -7.81 -9.96 15.03
N THR A 61 -8.74 -9.86 15.95
CA THR A 61 -10.04 -9.23 15.72
C THR A 61 -9.91 -7.70 15.61
N ILE A 62 -10.90 -7.06 14.99
CA ILE A 62 -10.92 -5.57 14.90
C ILE A 62 -10.91 -4.91 16.28
N GLY A 63 -11.49 -5.56 17.30
CA GLY A 63 -11.42 -5.10 18.69
C GLY A 63 -10.00 -5.13 19.24
N GLN A 64 -9.28 -6.24 19.02
CA GLN A 64 -7.88 -6.39 19.43
C GLN A 64 -6.96 -5.41 18.68
N VAL A 65 -7.17 -5.21 17.38
CA VAL A 65 -6.44 -4.20 16.60
C VAL A 65 -6.63 -2.80 17.21
N ARG A 66 -7.87 -2.45 17.59
CA ARG A 66 -8.16 -1.18 18.27
C ARG A 66 -7.44 -1.09 19.61
N ASP A 67 -7.49 -2.16 20.42
CA ASP A 67 -6.86 -2.19 21.74
C ASP A 67 -5.33 -2.06 21.64
N VAL A 68 -4.69 -2.69 20.65
CA VAL A 68 -3.25 -2.50 20.36
C VAL A 68 -2.94 -1.05 20.01
N ILE A 69 -3.75 -0.42 19.15
CA ILE A 69 -3.61 1.00 18.76
C ILE A 69 -3.82 1.92 19.96
N ASP A 70 -4.71 1.56 20.87
CA ASP A 70 -4.98 2.30 22.11
C ASP A 70 -3.93 2.05 23.21
N GLY A 71 -2.91 1.23 22.96
CA GLY A 71 -1.83 0.91 23.90
C GLY A 71 -2.25 -0.04 25.02
N LYS A 72 -3.38 -0.74 24.87
CA LYS A 72 -3.83 -1.73 25.85
C LYS A 72 -3.13 -3.07 25.67
N LEU A 73 -3.13 -3.87 26.72
CA LEU A 73 -2.63 -5.24 26.66
C LEU A 73 -3.58 -6.12 25.85
N VAL A 74 -3.02 -6.81 24.85
CA VAL A 74 -3.76 -7.73 23.99
C VAL A 74 -3.08 -9.10 24.03
N LEU A 75 -3.86 -10.17 24.17
CA LEU A 75 -3.40 -11.53 24.03
C LEU A 75 -3.43 -11.92 22.54
N GLY A 76 -2.29 -12.34 22.01
CA GLY A 76 -2.10 -12.73 20.61
C GLY A 76 -0.63 -12.99 20.31
N GLU A 77 -0.34 -13.41 19.10
CA GLU A 77 1.04 -13.60 18.65
C GLU A 77 1.79 -12.28 18.61
N GLN A 78 3.01 -12.27 19.12
CA GLN A 78 3.83 -11.04 19.19
C GLN A 78 4.09 -10.43 17.79
N LYS A 79 4.25 -11.29 16.77
CA LYS A 79 4.40 -10.88 15.39
C LYS A 79 3.17 -10.10 14.91
N GLU A 80 1.96 -10.64 15.13
CA GLU A 80 0.70 -10.02 14.72
C GLU A 80 0.45 -8.68 15.42
N ILE A 81 0.74 -8.62 16.72
CA ILE A 81 0.66 -7.37 17.49
C ILE A 81 1.66 -6.33 16.96
N GLN A 82 2.88 -6.76 16.59
CA GLN A 82 3.89 -5.88 16.01
C GLN A 82 3.47 -5.37 14.63
N GLU A 83 2.85 -6.20 13.80
CA GLU A 83 2.28 -5.80 12.51
C GLU A 83 1.26 -4.67 12.66
N VAL A 84 0.34 -4.76 13.64
CA VAL A 84 -0.63 -3.69 13.92
C VAL A 84 0.07 -2.39 14.32
N LYS A 85 1.07 -2.46 15.22
CA LYS A 85 1.83 -1.27 15.67
C LYS A 85 2.56 -0.60 14.51
N ASN A 86 3.17 -1.39 13.65
CA ASN A 86 3.90 -0.92 12.49
C ASN A 86 2.94 -0.28 11.46
N ALA A 87 1.86 -0.98 11.10
CA ALA A 87 0.86 -0.46 10.20
C ALA A 87 0.28 0.86 10.72
N TYR A 88 -0.05 0.95 12.01
CA TYR A 88 -0.56 2.21 12.58
C TYR A 88 0.43 3.37 12.38
N LYS A 89 1.72 3.15 12.65
CA LYS A 89 2.76 4.16 12.46
C LYS A 89 2.94 4.56 10.99
N ALA A 90 2.91 3.60 10.07
CA ALA A 90 2.99 3.88 8.64
C ALA A 90 1.78 4.73 8.17
N TYR A 91 0.57 4.36 8.59
CA TYR A 91 -0.64 5.14 8.29
C TYR A 91 -0.67 6.54 8.93
N GLU A 92 0.08 6.78 10.01
CA GLU A 92 0.23 8.14 10.57
C GLU A 92 1.11 9.02 9.67
N LYS A 93 2.06 8.42 8.96
CA LYS A 93 3.01 9.14 8.10
C LYS A 93 2.51 9.42 6.68
N ILE A 94 1.40 8.81 6.25
CA ILE A 94 0.92 8.86 4.86
C ILE A 94 0.73 10.28 4.31
N ASN A 95 0.42 11.26 5.15
CA ASN A 95 0.25 12.66 4.74
C ASN A 95 1.54 13.48 4.80
N GLU A 96 2.64 12.89 5.23
CA GLU A 96 3.92 13.57 5.43
C GLU A 96 4.95 13.17 4.36
N ILE A 97 4.68 12.09 3.61
CA ILE A 97 5.57 11.54 2.59
C ILE A 97 5.28 12.10 1.20
N ASP A 98 6.31 12.16 0.37
CA ASP A 98 6.15 12.36 -1.07
C ASP A 98 5.88 11.01 -1.75
N PRO A 99 4.68 10.78 -2.35
CA PRO A 99 4.34 9.52 -3.01
C PRO A 99 5.15 9.26 -4.29
N TYR A 100 5.90 10.23 -4.78
CA TYR A 100 6.74 10.13 -5.98
C TYR A 100 8.22 9.90 -5.63
N ASP A 101 8.58 9.75 -4.34
CA ASP A 101 9.94 9.50 -3.90
C ASP A 101 10.13 8.02 -3.49
N ILE A 102 11.05 7.33 -4.18
CA ILE A 102 11.43 5.94 -3.90
C ILE A 102 12.03 5.77 -2.48
N GLU A 103 12.77 6.74 -1.99
CA GLU A 103 13.37 6.65 -0.66
C GLU A 103 12.30 6.80 0.44
N GLU A 104 11.28 7.59 0.21
CA GLU A 104 10.10 7.66 1.08
C GLU A 104 9.31 6.33 1.07
N LEU A 105 9.14 5.70 -0.10
CA LEU A 105 8.57 4.35 -0.18
C LEU A 105 9.35 3.35 0.67
N LYS A 106 10.68 3.31 0.55
CA LYS A 106 11.55 2.44 1.35
C LYS A 106 11.48 2.78 2.84
N HIS A 107 11.44 4.06 3.18
CA HIS A 107 11.28 4.52 4.55
C HIS A 107 9.98 4.00 5.18
N ILE A 108 8.85 4.14 4.50
CA ILE A 108 7.55 3.64 4.98
C ILE A 108 7.54 2.12 5.06
N HIS A 109 8.13 1.42 4.08
CA HIS A 109 8.31 -0.03 4.16
C HIS A 109 9.13 -0.41 5.41
N GLY A 110 10.21 0.32 5.70
CA GLY A 110 11.00 0.14 6.90
C GLY A 110 10.19 0.28 8.20
N ILE A 111 9.24 1.23 8.25
CA ILE A 111 8.30 1.37 9.37
C ILE A 111 7.34 0.19 9.41
N MET A 112 6.76 -0.19 8.25
CA MET A 112 5.74 -1.24 8.13
C MET A 112 6.26 -2.62 8.54
N THR A 113 7.54 -2.90 8.28
CA THR A 113 8.15 -4.22 8.49
C THR A 113 9.15 -4.26 9.66
N LYS A 114 9.24 -3.19 10.44
CA LYS A 114 10.19 -3.07 11.56
C LYS A 114 10.04 -4.21 12.55
N TYR A 115 11.15 -4.90 12.86
CA TYR A 115 11.21 -6.08 13.74
C TYR A 115 10.46 -7.32 13.23
N LEU A 116 10.06 -7.35 11.97
CA LEU A 116 9.38 -8.49 11.36
C LEU A 116 10.27 -9.24 10.39
N ILE A 117 11.13 -8.51 9.67
CA ILE A 117 12.07 -9.04 8.67
C ILE A 117 13.42 -8.32 8.76
N ASP A 118 14.48 -8.96 8.25
CA ASP A 118 15.83 -8.39 8.26
C ASP A 118 16.00 -7.32 7.16
N GLU A 119 15.42 -7.50 5.97
CA GLU A 119 15.47 -6.58 4.82
C GLU A 119 14.44 -5.44 4.91
N SER A 120 14.22 -4.92 6.12
CA SER A 120 13.26 -3.84 6.34
C SER A 120 13.74 -2.52 5.72
N GLY A 121 12.96 -1.93 4.82
CA GLY A 121 13.31 -0.67 4.14
C GLY A 121 14.25 -0.83 2.93
N CYS A 122 14.52 -2.06 2.49
CA CYS A 122 15.38 -2.33 1.35
C CYS A 122 14.64 -3.19 0.31
N PHE A 123 14.96 -2.98 -0.96
CA PHE A 123 14.51 -3.91 -1.99
C PHE A 123 15.10 -5.30 -1.78
N ARG A 124 14.36 -6.33 -2.14
CA ARG A 124 14.78 -7.73 -1.98
C ARG A 124 16.02 -8.08 -2.77
N HIS A 125 16.80 -8.98 -2.22
CA HIS A 125 17.94 -9.61 -2.89
C HIS A 125 17.61 -11.02 -3.40
N GLY A 126 16.60 -11.65 -2.77
CA GLY A 126 16.12 -12.98 -3.16
C GLY A 126 15.12 -12.96 -4.31
N GLU A 127 14.98 -14.11 -4.97
CA GLU A 127 13.93 -14.33 -5.95
C GLU A 127 12.61 -14.62 -5.23
N GLU A 128 11.51 -14.07 -5.76
CA GLU A 128 10.18 -14.19 -5.16
C GLU A 128 9.16 -14.73 -6.16
N GLY A 129 8.21 -15.53 -5.67
CA GLY A 129 7.16 -16.10 -6.48
C GLY A 129 5.93 -16.46 -5.66
N VAL A 130 4.80 -16.55 -6.33
CA VAL A 130 3.53 -17.03 -5.75
C VAL A 130 3.32 -18.48 -6.16
N PHE A 131 3.15 -19.36 -5.17
CA PHE A 131 2.99 -20.79 -5.37
C PHE A 131 1.63 -21.26 -4.85
N ASN A 132 1.03 -22.22 -5.55
CA ASN A 132 -0.10 -23.01 -5.08
C ASN A 132 0.37 -24.46 -4.92
N GLY A 133 0.74 -24.84 -3.70
CA GLY A 133 1.47 -26.09 -3.48
C GLY A 133 2.84 -26.06 -4.15
N GLU A 134 3.10 -27.01 -5.07
CA GLU A 134 4.34 -27.08 -5.84
C GLU A 134 4.29 -26.31 -7.18
N GLU A 135 3.11 -25.82 -7.57
CA GLU A 135 2.91 -25.08 -8.82
C GLU A 135 3.25 -23.61 -8.66
N CYS A 136 4.20 -23.10 -9.44
CA CYS A 136 4.49 -21.67 -9.52
C CYS A 136 3.42 -20.98 -10.37
N ILE A 137 2.55 -20.21 -9.73
CA ILE A 137 1.49 -19.42 -10.40
C ILE A 137 2.07 -18.15 -11.02
N PHE A 138 2.99 -17.51 -10.31
CA PHE A 138 3.62 -16.27 -10.73
C PHE A 138 5.05 -16.22 -10.20
N MET A 139 5.98 -15.84 -11.06
CA MET A 139 7.36 -15.53 -10.70
C MET A 139 7.60 -14.03 -10.88
N ALA A 140 7.96 -13.37 -9.81
CA ALA A 140 8.32 -11.95 -9.85
C ALA A 140 9.58 -11.73 -10.72
N PRO A 141 9.79 -10.52 -11.26
CA PRO A 141 11.02 -10.21 -11.99
C PRO A 141 12.26 -10.51 -11.16
N PRO A 142 13.40 -10.89 -11.80
CA PRO A 142 14.65 -11.16 -11.08
C PRO A 142 15.05 -10.01 -10.14
N ALA A 143 15.50 -10.35 -8.91
CA ALA A 143 15.83 -9.36 -7.88
C ALA A 143 16.79 -8.26 -8.36
N ARG A 144 17.77 -8.62 -9.22
CA ARG A 144 18.71 -7.64 -9.80
C ARG A 144 18.06 -6.55 -10.66
N LEU A 145 16.85 -6.80 -11.17
CA LEU A 145 16.11 -5.84 -12.02
C LEU A 145 15.19 -4.93 -11.19
N VAL A 146 14.88 -5.30 -9.96
CA VAL A 146 13.93 -4.57 -9.10
C VAL A 146 14.26 -3.08 -8.97
N PRO A 147 15.51 -2.66 -8.67
CA PRO A 147 15.82 -1.23 -8.57
C PRO A 147 15.48 -0.47 -9.85
N HIS A 148 15.88 -0.99 -11.01
CA HIS A 148 15.62 -0.37 -12.30
C HIS A 148 14.12 -0.30 -12.62
N LEU A 149 13.38 -1.40 -12.40
CA LEU A 149 11.93 -1.42 -12.65
C LEU A 149 11.17 -0.44 -11.74
N MET A 150 11.62 -0.28 -10.51
CA MET A 150 11.03 0.70 -9.58
C MET A 150 11.36 2.13 -9.98
N GLU A 151 12.59 2.43 -10.43
CA GLU A 151 12.96 3.72 -10.99
C GLU A 151 12.08 4.07 -12.20
N GLU A 152 11.93 3.14 -13.17
CA GLU A 152 11.08 3.35 -14.34
C GLU A 152 9.61 3.59 -13.97
N LEU A 153 9.07 2.87 -12.96
CA LEU A 153 7.70 3.03 -12.49
C LEU A 153 7.50 4.40 -11.83
N PHE A 154 8.43 4.85 -10.99
CA PHE A 154 8.36 6.15 -10.33
C PHE A 154 8.55 7.31 -11.31
N ASP A 155 9.48 7.19 -12.25
CA ASP A 155 9.66 8.17 -13.34
C ASP A 155 8.39 8.29 -14.20
N TRP A 156 7.71 7.16 -14.46
CA TRP A 156 6.43 7.17 -15.15
C TRP A 156 5.36 7.90 -14.33
N MET A 157 5.22 7.58 -13.06
CA MET A 157 4.25 8.23 -12.17
C MET A 157 4.45 9.76 -12.12
N GLU A 158 5.70 10.21 -11.91
CA GLU A 158 6.05 11.62 -11.83
C GLU A 158 5.73 12.35 -13.13
N ARG A 159 5.99 11.73 -14.28
CA ARG A 159 5.71 12.30 -15.60
C ARG A 159 4.22 12.40 -15.87
N GLU A 160 3.44 11.42 -15.46
CA GLU A 160 2.01 11.31 -15.79
C GLU A 160 1.08 11.93 -14.73
N LYS A 161 1.61 12.44 -13.62
CA LYS A 161 0.80 12.90 -12.47
C LYS A 161 -0.20 14.02 -12.79
N GLU A 162 0.09 14.85 -13.79
CA GLU A 162 -0.80 15.91 -14.23
C GLU A 162 -1.71 15.49 -15.42
N GLU A 163 -1.35 14.42 -16.15
CA GLU A 163 -2.05 13.96 -17.34
C GLU A 163 -3.04 12.82 -17.05
N VAL A 164 -2.75 11.98 -16.04
CA VAL A 164 -3.56 10.83 -15.68
C VAL A 164 -4.29 11.09 -14.37
N HIS A 165 -5.61 10.83 -14.36
CA HIS A 165 -6.41 11.03 -13.15
C HIS A 165 -5.87 10.20 -11.97
N PRO A 166 -5.72 10.76 -10.74
CA PRO A 166 -5.07 10.08 -9.60
C PRO A 166 -5.62 8.70 -9.26
N LEU A 167 -6.95 8.47 -9.39
CA LEU A 167 -7.55 7.16 -9.19
C LEU A 167 -7.08 6.12 -10.20
N ILE A 168 -6.78 6.53 -11.43
CA ILE A 168 -6.27 5.63 -12.47
C ILE A 168 -4.78 5.40 -12.23
N LEU A 169 -4.02 6.47 -11.99
CA LEU A 169 -2.60 6.43 -11.71
C LEU A 169 -2.30 5.47 -10.54
N SER A 170 -3.04 5.61 -9.44
CA SER A 170 -2.88 4.74 -8.27
C SER A 170 -3.22 3.27 -8.55
N CYS A 171 -4.23 2.98 -9.37
CA CYS A 171 -4.57 1.60 -9.74
C CYS A 171 -3.49 0.97 -10.62
N VAL A 172 -2.94 1.72 -11.58
CA VAL A 172 -1.86 1.24 -12.45
C VAL A 172 -0.59 1.03 -11.62
N PHE A 173 -0.23 2.00 -10.77
CA PHE A 173 0.89 1.85 -9.83
C PHE A 173 0.73 0.60 -8.97
N HIS A 174 -0.44 0.41 -8.34
CA HIS A 174 -0.71 -0.75 -7.51
C HIS A 174 -0.44 -2.06 -8.25
N TYR A 175 -0.94 -2.18 -9.49
CA TYR A 175 -0.74 -3.37 -10.30
C TYR A 175 0.75 -3.62 -10.61
N GLU A 176 1.45 -2.62 -11.12
CA GLU A 176 2.88 -2.72 -11.47
C GLU A 176 3.74 -2.97 -10.23
N PHE A 177 3.46 -2.30 -9.12
CA PHE A 177 4.15 -2.53 -7.85
C PHE A 177 4.01 -3.98 -7.37
N VAL A 178 2.79 -4.52 -7.39
CA VAL A 178 2.54 -5.92 -7.00
C VAL A 178 3.20 -6.88 -7.98
N PHE A 179 3.24 -6.56 -9.28
CA PHE A 179 3.92 -7.34 -10.29
C PHE A 179 5.45 -7.34 -10.08
N ILE A 180 6.06 -6.19 -9.84
CA ILE A 180 7.51 -6.08 -9.57
C ILE A 180 7.87 -6.80 -8.27
N HIS A 181 6.98 -6.75 -7.28
CA HIS A 181 7.16 -7.37 -5.96
C HIS A 181 8.48 -6.97 -5.30
N PRO A 182 8.70 -5.66 -5.05
CA PRO A 182 10.04 -5.14 -4.80
C PRO A 182 10.65 -5.53 -3.44
N PHE A 183 9.88 -5.99 -2.49
CA PHE A 183 10.33 -6.31 -1.13
C PHE A 183 10.25 -7.81 -0.84
N ALA A 184 11.02 -8.28 0.15
CA ALA A 184 10.98 -9.68 0.62
C ALA A 184 9.68 -10.03 1.36
N ASP A 185 9.01 -9.05 1.99
CA ASP A 185 7.69 -9.16 2.61
C ASP A 185 7.03 -7.78 2.62
N GLY A 186 5.73 -7.72 2.85
CA GLY A 186 4.99 -6.45 3.00
C GLY A 186 4.54 -5.79 1.71
N ASN A 187 4.79 -6.38 0.54
CA ASN A 187 4.39 -5.82 -0.75
C ASN A 187 2.88 -5.54 -0.81
N GLY A 188 2.04 -6.49 -0.39
CA GLY A 188 0.59 -6.31 -0.34
C GLY A 188 0.16 -5.18 0.59
N ARG A 189 0.77 -5.08 1.77
CA ARG A 189 0.50 -4.01 2.76
C ARG A 189 0.89 -2.63 2.21
N MET A 190 2.06 -2.55 1.56
CA MET A 190 2.53 -1.31 0.91
C MET A 190 1.66 -0.90 -0.27
N ALA A 191 1.28 -1.83 -1.14
CA ALA A 191 0.43 -1.55 -2.29
C ALA A 191 -0.97 -1.00 -1.91
N ARG A 192 -1.46 -1.31 -0.69
CA ARG A 192 -2.75 -0.86 -0.16
C ARG A 192 -2.67 0.38 0.74
N LEU A 193 -1.48 0.84 1.07
CA LEU A 193 -1.25 2.05 1.83
C LEU A 193 -1.47 3.28 0.97
#